data_2c377447caaa9f6d68b6253f3fc0d11b
#
_entry.id   2c377447caaa9f6d68b6253f3fc0d11b
#
_cell.length_a   1.000
_cell.length_b   1.000
_cell.length_c   1.000
_cell.angle_alpha   90.00
_cell.angle_beta   90.00
_cell.angle_gamma   90.00
#
_symmetry.space_group_name_H-M   'P 1'
#
loop_
_entity.id
_entity.type
_entity.pdbx_description
1 polymer ?
#
loop_
_entity_poly.entity_id
_entity_poly.type
_entity_poly.pdbx_seq_one_letter_code
_entity_poly.pdbx_strand_id
1 'polypeptide(L)'
;DAHVHLALTMGMKEIRNDAHWMYTAIKSAEAANNFLMLGFTTVRDLGGPVFGLKKAIDEGLIPGPRIYPSGAIISQTSGHGDSRNYNEPSTNWSGNQMHPIDALGWSYVVDGRPEVLKSVRENLRKGASQIKVMAGGGIDSDFDPIHSVQFTTDELKAAVEAAADWDTYVAVHIYTPKGAIRALNAGVKCLDHGHLLNEEAIKL
;
A
#
# COMPACT_ATOMS: atom_id res chain seq x y z
N ASP A 1 12.31 -6.79 8.89
CA ASP A 1 11.37 -5.71 9.20
C ASP A 1 9.99 -6.05 8.63
N ALA A 2 8.93 -5.74 9.39
CA ALA A 2 7.56 -6.08 9.02
C ALA A 2 6.79 -4.93 8.34
N HIS A 3 7.40 -3.75 8.18
CA HIS A 3 6.79 -2.62 7.49
C HIS A 3 7.85 -1.72 6.85
N VAL A 4 8.07 -1.91 5.58
CA VAL A 4 8.97 -1.07 4.78
C VAL A 4 8.32 -0.64 3.48
N HIS A 5 8.90 0.37 2.85
CA HIS A 5 8.57 0.84 1.50
C HIS A 5 9.88 1.06 0.74
N LEU A 6 10.43 -0.01 0.15
CA LEU A 6 11.73 0.05 -0.51
C LEU A 6 11.77 1.00 -1.72
N ALA A 7 10.62 1.24 -2.34
CA ALA A 7 10.49 2.17 -3.44
C ALA A 7 10.26 3.64 -3.01
N LEU A 8 9.90 3.90 -1.74
CA LEU A 8 9.69 5.25 -1.22
C LEU A 8 11.04 5.86 -0.77
N THR A 9 11.88 6.18 -1.73
CA THR A 9 13.25 6.68 -1.50
C THR A 9 13.36 8.21 -1.56
N MET A 10 12.26 8.89 -1.78
CA MET A 10 12.10 10.34 -1.81
C MET A 10 10.63 10.72 -1.56
N GLY A 11 10.32 12.00 -1.44
CA GLY A 11 8.94 12.45 -1.18
C GLY A 11 7.96 12.03 -2.30
N MET A 12 6.71 11.66 -1.92
CA MET A 12 5.69 11.21 -2.90
C MET A 12 5.41 12.25 -4.00
N LYS A 13 5.42 13.55 -3.67
CA LYS A 13 5.24 14.62 -4.67
C LYS A 13 6.36 14.64 -5.69
N GLU A 14 7.60 14.43 -5.27
CA GLU A 14 8.75 14.34 -6.15
C GLU A 14 8.66 13.10 -7.05
N ILE A 15 8.34 11.96 -6.47
CA ILE A 15 8.14 10.71 -7.21
C ILE A 15 7.04 10.88 -8.27
N ARG A 16 5.93 11.54 -7.91
CA ARG A 16 4.77 11.69 -8.80
C ARG A 16 5.02 12.64 -9.95
N ASN A 17 5.67 13.79 -9.69
CA ASN A 17 5.73 14.89 -10.63
C ASN A 17 7.07 15.01 -11.38
N ASP A 18 8.17 14.61 -10.77
CA ASP A 18 9.50 15.00 -11.25
C ASP A 18 10.44 13.82 -11.45
N ALA A 19 10.29 12.72 -10.70
CA ALA A 19 11.26 11.64 -10.73
C ALA A 19 11.10 10.73 -11.95
N HIS A 20 12.20 10.50 -12.65
CA HIS A 20 12.24 9.48 -13.69
C HIS A 20 12.19 8.08 -13.07
N TRP A 21 11.31 7.21 -13.55
CA TRP A 21 11.08 5.88 -12.99
C TRP A 21 12.35 5.00 -12.89
N MET A 22 13.31 5.11 -13.85
CA MET A 22 14.59 4.42 -13.74
C MET A 22 15.44 4.92 -12.58
N TYR A 23 15.41 6.23 -12.29
CA TYR A 23 16.12 6.79 -11.14
C TYR A 23 15.52 6.27 -9.83
N THR A 24 14.20 6.25 -9.72
CA THR A 24 13.51 5.65 -8.57
C THR A 24 13.86 4.16 -8.40
N ALA A 25 13.93 3.40 -9.51
CA ALA A 25 14.31 1.99 -9.46
C ALA A 25 15.75 1.78 -8.96
N ILE A 26 16.71 2.60 -9.41
CA ILE A 26 18.11 2.54 -8.96
C ILE A 26 18.20 2.89 -7.46
N LYS A 27 17.50 3.93 -7.00
CA LYS A 27 17.46 4.28 -5.58
C LYS A 27 16.81 3.19 -4.74
N SER A 28 15.80 2.49 -5.27
CA SER A 28 15.19 1.34 -4.59
C SER A 28 16.15 0.17 -4.44
N ALA A 29 17.00 -0.06 -5.44
CA ALA A 29 18.05 -1.08 -5.35
C ALA A 29 19.12 -0.72 -4.31
N GLU A 30 19.53 0.55 -4.24
CA GLU A 30 20.42 1.06 -3.20
C GLU A 30 19.79 0.91 -1.80
N ALA A 31 18.52 1.29 -1.65
CA ALA A 31 17.79 1.14 -0.40
C ALA A 31 17.72 -0.33 0.03
N ALA A 32 17.42 -1.24 -0.85
CA ALA A 32 17.39 -2.69 -0.57
C ALA A 32 18.76 -3.20 -0.09
N ASN A 33 19.86 -2.82 -0.74
CA ASN A 33 21.21 -3.14 -0.28
C ASN A 33 21.48 -2.57 1.12
N ASN A 34 21.10 -1.32 1.38
CA ASN A 34 21.28 -0.68 2.68
C ASN A 34 20.51 -1.42 3.79
N PHE A 35 19.26 -1.84 3.54
CA PHE A 35 18.50 -2.67 4.48
C PHE A 35 19.24 -3.98 4.79
N LEU A 36 19.76 -4.67 3.78
CA LEU A 36 20.54 -5.88 3.97
C LEU A 36 21.80 -5.63 4.81
N MET A 37 22.54 -4.56 4.51
CA MET A 37 23.77 -4.21 5.23
C MET A 37 23.52 -3.77 6.69
N LEU A 38 22.31 -3.26 6.99
CA LEU A 38 21.85 -3.00 8.34
C LEU A 38 21.37 -4.26 9.09
N GLY A 39 21.43 -5.44 8.45
CA GLY A 39 21.09 -6.73 9.06
C GLY A 39 19.63 -7.18 8.81
N PHE A 40 18.84 -6.45 8.06
CA PHE A 40 17.48 -6.87 7.68
C PHE A 40 17.54 -7.85 6.51
N THR A 41 17.63 -9.13 6.81
CA THR A 41 17.72 -10.21 5.80
C THR A 41 16.35 -10.54 5.16
N THR A 42 15.27 -10.10 5.78
CA THR A 42 13.90 -10.29 5.30
C THR A 42 13.06 -9.06 5.62
N VAL A 43 12.27 -8.60 4.66
CA VAL A 43 11.38 -7.45 4.81
C VAL A 43 10.00 -7.74 4.25
N ARG A 44 8.97 -7.17 4.89
CA ARG A 44 7.62 -7.09 4.37
C ARG A 44 7.42 -5.69 3.81
N ASP A 45 7.36 -5.59 2.47
CA ASP A 45 7.13 -4.32 1.80
C ASP A 45 5.61 -4.09 1.64
N LEU A 46 5.12 -3.00 2.19
CA LEU A 46 3.70 -2.68 2.29
C LEU A 46 3.28 -1.54 1.36
N GLY A 47 3.92 -1.42 0.23
CA GLY A 47 3.45 -0.52 -0.82
C GLY A 47 4.52 -0.02 -1.76
N GLY A 48 4.19 -0.06 -3.03
CA GLY A 48 5.02 0.42 -4.11
C GLY A 48 5.38 -0.63 -5.15
N PRO A 49 5.99 -0.22 -6.28
CA PRO A 49 6.26 -1.07 -7.43
C PRO A 49 7.53 -1.93 -7.25
N VAL A 50 7.56 -2.81 -6.24
CA VAL A 50 8.77 -3.56 -5.85
C VAL A 50 8.87 -4.97 -6.45
N PHE A 51 7.92 -5.43 -7.27
CA PHE A 51 7.97 -6.78 -7.86
C PHE A 51 9.21 -7.00 -8.74
N GLY A 52 9.60 -5.99 -9.53
CA GLY A 52 10.82 -6.03 -10.33
C GLY A 52 12.09 -6.05 -9.48
N LEU A 53 12.12 -5.27 -8.40
CA LEU A 53 13.21 -5.26 -7.43
C LEU A 53 13.35 -6.63 -6.76
N LYS A 54 12.24 -7.20 -6.28
CA LYS A 54 12.22 -8.56 -5.71
C LYS A 54 12.78 -9.56 -6.70
N LYS A 55 12.32 -9.55 -7.96
CA LYS A 55 12.82 -10.46 -9.00
C LYS A 55 14.35 -10.33 -9.20
N ALA A 56 14.86 -9.11 -9.29
CA ALA A 56 16.30 -8.87 -9.46
C ALA A 56 17.12 -9.39 -8.29
N ILE A 57 16.63 -9.28 -7.06
CA ILE A 57 17.29 -9.83 -5.87
C ILE A 57 17.19 -11.36 -5.84
N ASP A 58 16.03 -11.93 -6.12
CA ASP A 58 15.81 -13.38 -6.12
C ASP A 58 16.68 -14.10 -7.19
N GLU A 59 16.95 -13.45 -8.33
CA GLU A 59 17.83 -13.93 -9.39
C GLU A 59 19.32 -13.65 -9.11
N GLY A 60 19.65 -12.98 -8.01
CA GLY A 60 21.03 -12.63 -7.65
C GLY A 60 21.67 -11.54 -8.51
N LEU A 61 20.86 -10.77 -9.26
CA LEU A 61 21.35 -9.66 -10.08
C LEU A 61 21.90 -8.51 -9.22
N ILE A 62 21.25 -8.25 -8.09
CA ILE A 62 21.64 -7.23 -7.11
C ILE A 62 21.50 -7.79 -5.68
N PRO A 63 22.31 -7.30 -4.72
CA PRO A 63 22.13 -7.66 -3.33
C PRO A 63 20.89 -7.00 -2.71
N GLY A 64 20.22 -7.71 -1.79
CA GLY A 64 19.08 -7.20 -1.04
C GLY A 64 18.46 -8.25 -0.14
N PRO A 65 17.51 -7.88 0.72
CA PRO A 65 16.80 -8.79 1.60
C PRO A 65 15.80 -9.65 0.81
N ARG A 66 15.32 -10.71 1.41
CA ARG A 66 14.12 -11.40 0.93
C ARG A 66 12.93 -10.47 1.08
N ILE A 67 12.20 -10.18 -0.01
CA ILE A 67 11.07 -9.25 -0.03
C ILE A 67 9.75 -10.03 -0.09
N TYR A 68 8.82 -9.70 0.82
CA TYR A 68 7.41 -10.08 0.76
C TYR A 68 6.58 -8.85 0.38
N PRO A 69 6.25 -8.67 -0.90
CA PRO A 69 5.63 -7.44 -1.40
C PRO A 69 4.12 -7.47 -1.30
N SER A 70 3.48 -6.32 -1.04
CA SER A 70 2.04 -6.12 -1.21
C SER A 70 1.67 -5.60 -2.60
N GLY A 71 2.62 -5.00 -3.32
CA GLY A 71 2.35 -4.26 -4.54
C GLY A 71 1.74 -2.90 -4.27
N ALA A 72 0.90 -2.42 -5.18
CA ALA A 72 0.26 -1.12 -5.06
C ALA A 72 -0.58 -1.01 -3.77
N ILE A 73 -0.45 0.12 -3.08
CA ILE A 73 -1.34 0.48 -1.97
C ILE A 73 -2.76 0.61 -2.49
N ILE A 74 -3.75 0.02 -1.82
CA ILE A 74 -5.16 0.20 -2.16
C ILE A 74 -5.73 1.29 -1.27
N SER A 75 -6.21 2.37 -1.88
CA SER A 75 -6.75 3.54 -1.20
C SER A 75 -8.07 3.97 -1.83
N GLN A 76 -8.93 4.61 -1.06
CA GLN A 76 -10.14 5.24 -1.58
C GLN A 76 -9.84 6.66 -2.12
N THR A 77 -10.78 7.27 -2.82
CA THR A 77 -10.75 8.71 -3.12
C THR A 77 -10.57 9.51 -1.81
N SER A 78 -9.62 10.46 -1.81
CA SER A 78 -9.20 11.21 -0.62
C SER A 78 -8.72 10.33 0.53
N GLY A 79 -8.15 9.15 0.21
CA GLY A 79 -7.54 8.26 1.20
C GLY A 79 -6.03 8.48 1.30
N HIS A 80 -5.40 7.83 2.29
CA HIS A 80 -3.97 8.00 2.61
C HIS A 80 -3.02 7.65 1.44
N GLY A 81 -3.46 6.82 0.51
CA GLY A 81 -2.71 6.50 -0.71
C GLY A 81 -3.13 7.31 -1.94
N ASP A 82 -4.02 8.29 -1.79
CA ASP A 82 -4.43 9.17 -2.87
C ASP A 82 -3.48 10.36 -2.98
N SER A 83 -2.41 10.20 -3.75
CA SER A 83 -1.34 11.18 -3.91
C SER A 83 -1.61 12.22 -5.01
N ARG A 84 -2.85 12.33 -5.51
CA ARG A 84 -3.20 13.28 -6.57
C ARG A 84 -2.98 14.72 -6.11
N ASN A 85 -2.58 15.57 -7.06
CA ASN A 85 -2.50 17.00 -6.81
C ASN A 85 -3.90 17.61 -6.66
N TYR A 86 -4.01 18.77 -6.00
CA TYR A 86 -5.29 19.43 -5.72
C TYR A 86 -6.20 19.59 -6.94
N ASN A 87 -5.66 19.95 -8.08
CA ASN A 87 -6.42 20.17 -9.32
C ASN A 87 -6.50 18.93 -10.21
N GLU A 88 -6.05 17.76 -9.74
CA GLU A 88 -6.05 16.53 -10.51
C GLU A 88 -7.36 15.75 -10.26
N PRO A 89 -8.24 15.64 -11.26
CA PRO A 89 -9.53 15.00 -11.08
C PRO A 89 -9.40 13.48 -10.93
N SER A 90 -10.46 12.85 -10.43
CA SER A 90 -10.56 11.38 -10.44
C SER A 90 -10.52 10.84 -11.87
N THR A 91 -9.83 9.73 -12.07
CA THR A 91 -9.74 9.05 -13.37
C THR A 91 -11.10 8.74 -13.96
N ASN A 92 -12.07 8.32 -13.14
CA ASN A 92 -13.41 7.93 -13.60
C ASN A 92 -14.27 9.11 -14.06
N TRP A 93 -13.97 10.35 -13.62
CA TRP A 93 -14.78 11.53 -13.97
C TRP A 93 -14.36 12.19 -15.27
N SER A 94 -13.13 12.02 -15.68
CA SER A 94 -12.54 12.75 -16.79
C SER A 94 -12.29 11.88 -18.02
N GLY A 95 -12.70 10.61 -17.99
CA GLY A 95 -12.32 9.64 -19.03
C GLY A 95 -10.80 9.43 -19.07
N ASN A 96 -10.12 9.78 -17.99
CA ASN A 96 -8.69 9.88 -17.91
C ASN A 96 -7.99 8.55 -17.86
N GLN A 97 -6.83 8.58 -18.45
CA GLN A 97 -5.82 7.55 -18.21
C GLN A 97 -5.32 7.64 -16.76
N MET A 98 -5.01 6.49 -16.19
CA MET A 98 -4.32 6.40 -14.91
C MET A 98 -2.99 7.17 -14.99
N HIS A 99 -2.66 7.92 -13.94
CA HIS A 99 -1.38 8.62 -13.90
C HIS A 99 -0.22 7.61 -14.06
N PRO A 100 0.86 7.93 -14.77
CA PRO A 100 1.95 6.99 -15.04
C PRO A 100 2.49 6.29 -13.80
N ILE A 101 2.61 7.01 -12.68
CA ILE A 101 3.13 6.44 -11.43
C ILE A 101 2.16 5.41 -10.81
N ASP A 102 0.86 5.64 -10.89
CA ASP A 102 -0.15 4.70 -10.40
C ASP A 102 -0.19 3.47 -11.31
N ALA A 103 -0.02 3.66 -12.63
CA ALA A 103 0.12 2.58 -13.59
C ALA A 103 1.37 1.70 -13.32
N LEU A 104 2.44 2.28 -12.78
CA LEU A 104 3.61 1.53 -12.32
C LEU A 104 3.33 0.71 -11.04
N GLY A 105 2.24 0.98 -10.33
CA GLY A 105 1.84 0.22 -9.14
C GLY A 105 2.21 0.87 -7.82
N TRP A 106 2.17 2.19 -7.73
CA TRP A 106 2.32 2.91 -6.47
C TRP A 106 1.07 2.82 -5.62
N SER A 107 -0.05 3.26 -6.16
CA SER A 107 -1.35 3.12 -5.50
C SER A 107 -2.45 2.86 -6.51
N TYR A 108 -3.52 2.23 -6.05
CA TYR A 108 -4.78 2.12 -6.75
C TYR A 108 -5.83 2.88 -5.94
N VAL A 109 -6.25 4.04 -6.47
CA VAL A 109 -7.34 4.83 -5.89
C VAL A 109 -8.65 4.30 -6.46
N VAL A 110 -9.42 3.65 -5.60
CA VAL A 110 -10.60 2.87 -5.99
C VAL A 110 -11.74 3.05 -5.00
N ASP A 111 -12.95 3.08 -5.49
CA ASP A 111 -14.16 3.18 -4.67
C ASP A 111 -15.16 2.09 -5.08
N GLY A 112 -15.80 1.52 -4.08
CA GLY A 112 -16.77 0.45 -4.25
C GLY A 112 -16.16 -0.93 -4.40
N ARG A 113 -16.96 -1.91 -3.98
CA ARG A 113 -16.60 -3.33 -3.94
C ARG A 113 -15.97 -3.89 -5.23
N PRO A 114 -16.51 -3.62 -6.45
CA PRO A 114 -15.94 -4.17 -7.68
C PRO A 114 -14.51 -3.69 -7.96
N GLU A 115 -14.22 -2.40 -7.70
CA GLU A 115 -12.90 -1.85 -7.94
C GLU A 115 -11.88 -2.34 -6.90
N VAL A 116 -12.28 -2.48 -5.64
CA VAL A 116 -11.45 -3.09 -4.60
C VAL A 116 -11.09 -4.54 -4.96
N LEU A 117 -12.07 -5.37 -5.36
CA LEU A 117 -11.81 -6.74 -5.81
C LEU A 117 -10.82 -6.80 -6.96
N LYS A 118 -10.99 -5.94 -7.96
CA LYS A 118 -10.09 -5.84 -9.12
C LYS A 118 -8.67 -5.49 -8.70
N SER A 119 -8.50 -4.52 -7.82
CA SER A 119 -7.19 -4.03 -7.37
C SER A 119 -6.44 -5.07 -6.54
N VAL A 120 -7.14 -5.79 -5.65
CA VAL A 120 -6.57 -6.91 -4.89
C VAL A 120 -6.08 -8.01 -5.84
N ARG A 121 -6.94 -8.45 -6.76
CA ARG A 121 -6.62 -9.49 -7.74
C ARG A 121 -5.46 -9.10 -8.65
N GLU A 122 -5.34 -7.83 -9.00
CA GLU A 122 -4.22 -7.33 -9.80
C GLU A 122 -2.89 -7.39 -9.03
N ASN A 123 -2.86 -7.05 -7.75
CA ASN A 123 -1.68 -7.23 -6.91
C ASN A 123 -1.33 -8.72 -6.76
N LEU A 124 -2.30 -9.58 -6.51
CA LEU A 124 -2.12 -11.03 -6.41
C LEU A 124 -1.59 -11.63 -7.72
N ARG A 125 -2.14 -11.22 -8.87
CA ARG A 125 -1.65 -11.61 -10.20
C ARG A 125 -0.17 -11.28 -10.41
N LYS A 126 0.30 -10.17 -9.82
CA LYS A 126 1.71 -9.74 -9.88
C LYS A 126 2.60 -10.47 -8.86
N GLY A 127 2.05 -11.27 -7.96
CA GLY A 127 2.79 -12.05 -6.97
C GLY A 127 2.86 -11.39 -5.59
N ALA A 128 1.84 -10.61 -5.20
CA ALA A 128 1.74 -10.08 -3.86
C ALA A 128 1.68 -11.21 -2.81
N SER A 129 2.44 -11.06 -1.73
CA SER A 129 2.47 -11.98 -0.59
C SER A 129 1.37 -11.70 0.42
N GLN A 130 0.93 -10.46 0.49
CA GLN A 130 -0.17 -9.94 1.30
C GLN A 130 -0.73 -8.69 0.60
N ILE A 131 -1.86 -8.18 1.08
CA ILE A 131 -2.51 -6.99 0.53
C ILE A 131 -2.41 -5.84 1.52
N LYS A 132 -2.11 -4.63 1.04
CA LYS A 132 -2.10 -3.40 1.85
C LYS A 132 -3.25 -2.48 1.45
N VAL A 133 -4.07 -2.12 2.45
CA VAL A 133 -5.21 -1.20 2.32
C VAL A 133 -5.05 -0.04 3.28
N MET A 134 -5.44 1.16 2.87
CA MET A 134 -5.49 2.33 3.74
C MET A 134 -6.87 2.43 4.37
N ALA A 135 -6.99 2.13 5.68
CA ALA A 135 -8.27 2.13 6.41
C ALA A 135 -8.47 3.37 7.28
N GLY A 136 -7.50 4.26 7.30
CA GLY A 136 -7.56 5.52 8.05
C GLY A 136 -6.65 6.57 7.46
N GLY A 137 -6.82 7.81 7.90
CA GLY A 137 -5.99 8.92 7.51
C GLY A 137 -4.58 8.85 8.11
N GLY A 138 -3.69 9.68 7.60
CA GLY A 138 -2.28 9.73 7.96
C GLY A 138 -1.82 11.09 8.45
N ILE A 139 -0.50 11.20 8.65
CA ILE A 139 0.18 12.42 9.11
C ILE A 139 1.08 13.03 8.03
N ASP A 140 1.30 12.31 6.94
CA ASP A 140 2.19 12.72 5.83
C ASP A 140 1.43 12.76 4.49
N SER A 141 0.22 13.32 4.53
CA SER A 141 -0.67 13.46 3.38
C SER A 141 -1.54 14.71 3.51
N ASP A 142 -1.92 15.29 2.37
CA ASP A 142 -2.56 16.62 2.35
C ASP A 142 -4.09 16.56 2.57
N PHE A 143 -4.77 15.46 2.20
CA PHE A 143 -6.23 15.44 2.04
C PHE A 143 -6.96 14.39 2.88
N ASP A 144 -6.25 13.71 3.76
CA ASP A 144 -6.78 12.63 4.61
C ASP A 144 -6.44 12.85 6.09
N PRO A 145 -7.20 13.68 6.80
CA PRO A 145 -6.91 13.96 8.21
C PRO A 145 -6.91 12.67 9.04
N ILE A 146 -6.00 12.59 10.01
CA ILE A 146 -5.70 11.39 10.82
C ILE A 146 -6.95 10.73 11.45
N HIS A 147 -7.99 11.51 11.72
CA HIS A 147 -9.24 11.01 12.30
C HIS A 147 -10.20 10.42 11.28
N SER A 148 -9.90 10.54 9.98
CA SER A 148 -10.76 9.95 8.94
C SER A 148 -10.73 8.43 9.00
N VAL A 149 -11.89 7.82 8.75
CA VAL A 149 -12.01 6.36 8.62
C VAL A 149 -12.30 6.07 7.15
N GLN A 150 -11.40 5.32 6.54
CA GLN A 150 -11.40 5.08 5.10
C GLN A 150 -11.93 3.70 4.78
N PHE A 151 -12.53 3.57 3.62
CA PHE A 151 -13.34 2.45 3.18
C PHE A 151 -14.52 2.11 4.09
N THR A 152 -15.60 1.69 3.49
CA THR A 152 -16.74 1.09 4.16
C THR A 152 -16.43 -0.34 4.59
N THR A 153 -17.26 -0.91 5.45
CA THR A 153 -17.12 -2.32 5.85
C THR A 153 -17.22 -3.27 4.67
N ASP A 154 -18.07 -2.98 3.68
CA ASP A 154 -18.27 -3.84 2.50
C ASP A 154 -17.05 -3.83 1.59
N GLU A 155 -16.41 -2.68 1.40
CA GLU A 155 -15.17 -2.56 0.65
C GLU A 155 -14.00 -3.29 1.31
N LEU A 156 -13.86 -3.16 2.64
CA LEU A 156 -12.83 -3.91 3.39
C LEU A 156 -13.08 -5.42 3.33
N LYS A 157 -14.36 -5.86 3.43
CA LYS A 157 -14.71 -7.27 3.24
C LYS A 157 -14.35 -7.77 1.85
N ALA A 158 -14.56 -6.96 0.81
CA ALA A 158 -14.15 -7.33 -0.54
C ALA A 158 -12.65 -7.60 -0.65
N ALA A 159 -11.83 -6.76 -0.02
CA ALA A 159 -10.39 -6.98 0.01
C ALA A 159 -10.02 -8.27 0.76
N VAL A 160 -10.64 -8.51 1.90
CA VAL A 160 -10.42 -9.71 2.72
C VAL A 160 -10.83 -10.99 1.98
N GLU A 161 -11.99 -11.00 1.34
CA GLU A 161 -12.48 -12.13 0.56
C GLU A 161 -11.51 -12.48 -0.58
N ALA A 162 -11.11 -11.48 -1.38
CA ALA A 162 -10.19 -11.72 -2.49
C ALA A 162 -8.80 -12.18 -2.04
N ALA A 163 -8.31 -11.71 -0.89
CA ALA A 163 -7.05 -12.17 -0.31
C ALA A 163 -7.16 -13.61 0.23
N ALA A 164 -8.28 -13.94 0.89
CA ALA A 164 -8.53 -15.28 1.42
C ALA A 164 -8.62 -16.35 0.33
N ASP A 165 -9.19 -16.03 -0.83
CA ASP A 165 -9.22 -16.92 -2.01
C ASP A 165 -7.81 -17.31 -2.50
N TRP A 166 -6.78 -16.61 -2.07
CA TRP A 166 -5.37 -16.86 -2.38
C TRP A 166 -4.55 -17.27 -1.16
N ASP A 167 -5.20 -17.73 -0.10
CA ASP A 167 -4.56 -18.15 1.16
C ASP A 167 -3.65 -17.07 1.78
N THR A 168 -3.99 -15.79 1.58
CA THR A 168 -3.25 -14.66 2.15
C THR A 168 -4.16 -13.71 2.96
N TYR A 169 -3.65 -12.57 3.34
CA TYR A 169 -4.34 -11.66 4.27
C TYR A 169 -4.22 -10.19 3.85
N VAL A 170 -5.08 -9.38 4.47
CA VAL A 170 -5.05 -7.92 4.37
C VAL A 170 -4.38 -7.33 5.60
N ALA A 171 -3.42 -6.42 5.35
CA ALA A 171 -2.86 -5.51 6.33
C ALA A 171 -3.38 -4.10 6.07
N VAL A 172 -3.68 -3.33 7.12
CA VAL A 172 -4.21 -1.97 6.98
C VAL A 172 -3.36 -0.94 7.69
N HIS A 173 -3.20 0.23 7.03
CA HIS A 173 -2.77 1.44 7.69
C HIS A 173 -3.92 2.00 8.51
N ILE A 174 -3.72 2.22 9.81
CA ILE A 174 -4.76 2.71 10.71
C ILE A 174 -4.15 3.27 12.00
N TYR A 175 -4.69 4.38 12.49
CA TYR A 175 -4.33 4.95 13.78
C TYR A 175 -5.47 4.87 14.80
N THR A 176 -6.72 5.10 14.37
CA THR A 176 -7.84 5.37 15.27
C THR A 176 -8.61 4.11 15.66
N PRO A 177 -9.20 4.07 16.88
CA PRO A 177 -9.99 2.93 17.34
C PRO A 177 -11.17 2.62 16.42
N LYS A 178 -11.89 3.65 15.97
CA LYS A 178 -13.07 3.48 15.09
C LYS A 178 -12.72 2.78 13.78
N GLY A 179 -11.61 3.15 13.17
CA GLY A 179 -11.15 2.51 11.94
C GLY A 179 -10.64 1.08 12.18
N ALA A 180 -9.89 0.87 13.27
CA ALA A 180 -9.40 -0.45 13.67
C ALA A 180 -10.54 -1.45 13.93
N ILE A 181 -11.54 -1.05 14.70
CA ILE A 181 -12.73 -1.87 14.97
C ILE A 181 -13.46 -2.24 13.66
N ARG A 182 -13.64 -1.27 12.75
CA ARG A 182 -14.22 -1.53 11.43
C ARG A 182 -13.41 -2.55 10.64
N ALA A 183 -12.09 -2.39 10.60
CA ALA A 183 -11.20 -3.27 9.86
C ALA A 183 -11.20 -4.71 10.42
N LEU A 184 -11.11 -4.86 11.74
CA LEU A 184 -11.18 -6.15 12.43
C LEU A 184 -12.53 -6.85 12.18
N ASN A 185 -13.64 -6.13 12.29
CA ASN A 185 -14.98 -6.65 11.99
C ASN A 185 -15.18 -7.03 10.50
N ALA A 186 -14.37 -6.48 9.61
CA ALA A 186 -14.33 -6.88 8.20
C ALA A 186 -13.46 -8.12 7.95
N GLY A 187 -12.69 -8.58 8.94
CA GLY A 187 -11.82 -9.76 8.84
C GLY A 187 -10.35 -9.45 8.53
N VAL A 188 -9.93 -8.18 8.65
CA VAL A 188 -8.51 -7.80 8.53
C VAL A 188 -7.69 -8.46 9.62
N LYS A 189 -6.51 -8.98 9.28
CA LYS A 189 -5.64 -9.73 10.21
C LYS A 189 -4.43 -8.95 10.71
N CYS A 190 -4.10 -7.83 10.10
CA CYS A 190 -2.92 -7.03 10.49
C CYS A 190 -3.25 -5.55 10.51
N LEU A 191 -3.02 -4.92 11.64
CA LEU A 191 -3.12 -3.47 11.82
C LEU A 191 -1.70 -2.90 11.89
N ASP A 192 -1.34 -2.06 10.92
CA ASP A 192 -0.08 -1.34 10.97
C ASP A 192 -0.28 0.01 11.67
N HIS A 193 0.75 0.44 12.40
CA HIS A 193 0.79 1.63 13.25
C HIS A 193 -0.01 1.46 14.55
N GLY A 194 -1.32 1.66 14.54
CA GLY A 194 -2.18 1.43 15.72
C GLY A 194 -1.90 2.31 16.93
N HIS A 195 -1.23 3.47 16.77
CA HIS A 195 -0.71 4.26 17.89
C HIS A 195 -1.78 4.92 18.78
N LEU A 196 -3.03 5.04 18.30
CA LEU A 196 -4.12 5.68 19.02
C LEU A 196 -5.22 4.68 19.44
N LEU A 197 -4.93 3.37 19.43
CA LEU A 197 -5.90 2.35 19.82
C LEU A 197 -6.33 2.48 21.28
N ASN A 198 -7.59 2.21 21.54
CA ASN A 198 -8.15 2.13 22.88
C ASN A 198 -8.31 0.66 23.32
N GLU A 199 -8.70 0.47 24.58
CA GLU A 199 -8.86 -0.86 25.17
C GLU A 199 -9.90 -1.73 24.42
N GLU A 200 -10.97 -1.13 23.88
CA GLU A 200 -11.98 -1.83 23.10
C GLU A 200 -11.38 -2.43 21.81
N ALA A 201 -10.63 -1.63 21.07
CA ALA A 201 -10.00 -2.08 19.82
C ALA A 201 -8.90 -3.13 20.06
N ILE A 202 -8.22 -3.09 21.21
CA ILE A 202 -7.15 -4.06 21.56
C ILE A 202 -7.73 -5.41 21.96
N LYS A 203 -8.95 -5.46 22.47
CA LYS A 203 -9.61 -6.71 22.89
C LYS A 203 -10.24 -7.52 21.75
N LEU A 204 -10.35 -6.94 20.56
CA LEU A 204 -10.85 -7.63 19.37
C LEU A 204 -9.73 -8.40 18.66
#